data_7c15337ac4c91221903d238c68bbbffd
#
_entry.id   7c15337ac4c91221903d238c68bbbffd
#
_cell.length_a   1.000
_cell.length_b   1.000
_cell.length_c   1.000
_cell.angle_alpha   90.00
_cell.angle_beta   90.00
_cell.angle_gamma   90.00
#
_symmetry.space_group_name_H-M   'P 1'
#
loop_
_entity.id
_entity.type
_entity.pdbx_description
1 polymer ?
#
loop_
_entity_poly.entity_id
_entity_poly.type
_entity_poly.pdbx_seq_one_letter_code
_entity_poly.pdbx_strand_id
1 'polypeptide(L)'
;MKILYTSTICISAERSPTLGQILPILGKLQHYFTVTDEDSSFTQTIKDKIWGDLSKRYQDESIRQFLEEGTALDPRFKTKVGDEVWTRLQEELITRISQQNKGVTQAQQMEQELEGTAGDHDDNSSDEDCTAAVTTLKKPKLSALEELFADEDMAVEIRQENTFSTTEKIEEEIQRYRGLPSTLTSVNPVTWWWNARDNMPMLSDLATRYLCVQASSTLSERTFSTAGDTISQERACLCPEKADMLIFLKKNC
;
A
#
# COMPACT_ATOMS: atom_id res chain seq x y z
N MET A 1 -18.74 -19.25 19.91
CA MET A 1 -19.16 -17.85 19.69
C MET A 1 -18.04 -16.82 19.90
N LYS A 2 -17.18 -16.96 20.92
CA LYS A 2 -16.07 -15.98 21.18
C LYS A 2 -15.15 -15.77 19.97
N ILE A 3 -14.79 -16.84 19.23
CA ILE A 3 -13.88 -16.73 18.08
C ILE A 3 -14.45 -15.86 16.95
N LEU A 4 -15.74 -16.01 16.61
CA LEU A 4 -16.40 -15.17 15.59
C LEU A 4 -16.38 -13.70 15.98
N TYR A 5 -16.75 -13.40 17.22
CA TYR A 5 -16.71 -12.04 17.75
C TYR A 5 -15.30 -11.44 17.68
N THR A 6 -14.30 -12.19 18.14
CA THR A 6 -12.90 -11.72 18.07
C THR A 6 -12.42 -11.53 16.63
N SER A 7 -12.77 -12.44 15.72
CA SER A 7 -12.44 -12.31 14.30
C SER A 7 -13.07 -11.04 13.70
N THR A 8 -14.35 -10.76 14.02
CA THR A 8 -15.02 -9.55 13.55
C THR A 8 -14.31 -8.29 14.04
N ILE A 9 -13.89 -8.24 15.32
CA ILE A 9 -13.13 -7.10 15.85
C ILE A 9 -11.80 -6.92 15.09
N CYS A 10 -11.08 -8.01 14.82
CA CYS A 10 -9.81 -7.95 14.10
C CYS A 10 -9.96 -7.35 12.69
N ILE A 11 -10.94 -7.82 11.91
CA ILE A 11 -11.15 -7.35 10.53
C ILE A 11 -11.82 -5.98 10.42
N SER A 12 -12.40 -5.49 11.53
CA SER A 12 -13.04 -4.16 11.65
C SER A 12 -12.13 -3.10 12.27
N ALA A 13 -10.84 -3.40 12.43
CA ALA A 13 -9.87 -2.47 13.01
C ALA A 13 -9.66 -1.25 12.10
N GLU A 14 -9.66 -0.04 12.70
CA GLU A 14 -9.53 1.23 11.96
C GLU A 14 -8.08 1.68 11.81
N ARG A 15 -7.23 1.36 12.77
CA ARG A 15 -5.87 1.94 12.89
C ARG A 15 -4.75 1.01 12.44
N SER A 16 -5.09 -0.15 11.90
CA SER A 16 -4.10 -1.11 11.41
C SER A 16 -4.59 -1.78 10.14
N PRO A 17 -3.68 -2.14 9.22
CA PRO A 17 -4.02 -2.93 8.03
C PRO A 17 -4.67 -4.25 8.41
N THR A 18 -5.72 -4.59 7.68
CA THR A 18 -6.51 -5.79 7.95
C THR A 18 -6.47 -6.82 6.82
N LEU A 19 -6.06 -6.43 5.60
CA LEU A 19 -6.02 -7.33 4.44
C LEU A 19 -5.22 -8.62 4.74
N GLY A 20 -3.99 -8.51 5.21
CA GLY A 20 -3.10 -9.63 5.49
C GLY A 20 -3.58 -10.55 6.63
N GLN A 21 -4.61 -10.16 7.38
CA GLN A 21 -5.17 -10.94 8.48
C GLN A 21 -6.27 -11.91 8.01
N ILE A 22 -6.85 -11.70 6.81
CA ILE A 22 -8.05 -12.44 6.37
C ILE A 22 -7.76 -13.93 6.30
N LEU A 23 -6.75 -14.36 5.53
CA LEU A 23 -6.43 -15.78 5.38
C LEU A 23 -6.02 -16.45 6.70
N PRO A 24 -5.13 -15.85 7.53
CA PRO A 24 -4.84 -16.39 8.85
C PRO A 24 -6.07 -16.55 9.75
N ILE A 25 -7.01 -15.61 9.72
CA ILE A 25 -8.27 -15.69 10.48
C ILE A 25 -9.17 -16.79 9.91
N LEU A 26 -9.31 -16.88 8.58
CA LEU A 26 -10.07 -17.94 7.92
C LEU A 26 -9.52 -19.32 8.29
N GLY A 27 -8.20 -19.50 8.31
CA GLY A 27 -7.58 -20.77 8.72
C GLY A 27 -7.91 -21.13 10.18
N LYS A 28 -7.94 -20.14 11.08
CA LYS A 28 -8.38 -20.39 12.48
C LYS A 28 -9.87 -20.72 12.58
N LEU A 29 -10.71 -20.06 11.80
CA LEU A 29 -12.15 -20.33 11.75
C LEU A 29 -12.41 -21.72 11.15
N GLN A 30 -11.70 -22.11 10.09
CA GLN A 30 -11.78 -23.45 9.51
C GLN A 30 -11.49 -24.53 10.55
N HIS A 31 -10.38 -24.37 11.27
CA HIS A 31 -10.02 -25.32 12.34
C HIS A 31 -11.08 -25.38 13.45
N TYR A 32 -11.66 -24.24 13.83
CA TYR A 32 -12.72 -24.18 14.85
C TYR A 32 -14.02 -24.82 14.38
N PHE A 33 -14.38 -24.69 13.08
CA PHE A 33 -15.59 -25.27 12.51
C PHE A 33 -15.39 -26.69 11.96
N THR A 34 -14.20 -27.26 12.07
CA THR A 34 -14.00 -28.70 11.77
C THR A 34 -14.86 -29.52 12.75
N VAL A 35 -15.68 -30.40 12.19
CA VAL A 35 -16.53 -31.33 12.96
C VAL A 35 -15.65 -32.34 13.67
N THR A 36 -15.97 -32.64 14.93
CA THR A 36 -15.30 -33.64 15.76
C THR A 36 -16.31 -34.68 16.22
N ASP A 37 -15.83 -35.85 16.59
CA ASP A 37 -16.68 -36.97 17.08
C ASP A 37 -17.44 -36.64 18.36
N GLU A 38 -16.99 -35.65 19.12
CA GLU A 38 -17.63 -35.15 20.34
C GLU A 38 -18.81 -34.21 20.07
N ASP A 39 -18.96 -33.70 18.84
CA ASP A 39 -20.01 -32.78 18.48
C ASP A 39 -21.37 -33.49 18.39
N SER A 40 -22.41 -32.89 18.98
CA SER A 40 -23.78 -33.32 18.75
C SER A 40 -24.18 -33.12 17.29
N SER A 41 -25.13 -33.92 16.77
CA SER A 41 -25.64 -33.80 15.40
C SER A 41 -26.11 -32.38 15.07
N PHE A 42 -26.68 -31.66 16.03
CA PHE A 42 -27.07 -30.26 15.88
C PHE A 42 -25.85 -29.34 15.74
N THR A 43 -24.80 -29.54 16.55
CA THR A 43 -23.57 -28.76 16.50
C THR A 43 -22.84 -28.98 15.16
N GLN A 44 -22.76 -30.24 14.69
CA GLN A 44 -22.18 -30.59 13.39
C GLN A 44 -22.89 -29.84 12.26
N THR A 45 -24.22 -29.90 12.23
CA THR A 45 -25.01 -29.18 11.21
C THR A 45 -24.75 -27.68 11.19
N ILE A 46 -24.63 -27.06 12.36
CA ILE A 46 -24.33 -25.61 12.48
C ILE A 46 -22.92 -25.30 11.98
N LYS A 47 -21.93 -26.09 12.41
CA LYS A 47 -20.54 -25.92 11.99
C LYS A 47 -20.40 -26.01 10.46
N ASP A 48 -20.99 -27.04 9.86
CA ASP A 48 -20.96 -27.27 8.42
C ASP A 48 -21.62 -26.14 7.64
N LYS A 49 -22.78 -25.66 8.09
CA LYS A 49 -23.47 -24.55 7.43
C LYS A 49 -22.67 -23.25 7.52
N ILE A 50 -22.17 -22.92 8.69
CA ILE A 50 -21.39 -21.67 8.87
C ILE A 50 -20.14 -21.72 8.00
N TRP A 51 -19.39 -22.81 8.06
CA TRP A 51 -18.17 -22.94 7.26
C TRP A 51 -18.46 -23.00 5.76
N GLY A 52 -19.48 -23.74 5.37
CA GLY A 52 -19.91 -23.82 3.96
C GLY A 52 -20.29 -22.48 3.35
N ASP A 53 -21.00 -21.62 4.11
CA ASP A 53 -21.36 -20.28 3.64
C ASP A 53 -20.18 -19.31 3.67
N LEU A 54 -19.32 -19.41 4.66
CA LEU A 54 -18.13 -18.57 4.79
C LEU A 54 -17.11 -18.90 3.68
N SER A 55 -16.81 -20.19 3.47
CA SER A 55 -15.82 -20.63 2.49
C SER A 55 -16.19 -20.27 1.05
N LYS A 56 -17.47 -20.34 0.69
CA LYS A 56 -17.96 -19.96 -0.66
C LYS A 56 -17.58 -18.53 -1.05
N ARG A 57 -17.50 -17.60 -0.10
CA ARG A 57 -17.17 -16.20 -0.35
C ARG A 57 -15.73 -15.98 -0.81
N TYR A 58 -14.85 -16.95 -0.56
CA TYR A 58 -13.41 -16.89 -0.85
C TYR A 58 -12.98 -17.96 -1.86
N GLN A 59 -13.92 -18.47 -2.68
CA GLN A 59 -13.64 -19.48 -3.72
C GLN A 59 -13.13 -18.89 -5.02
N ASP A 60 -13.37 -17.61 -5.27
CA ASP A 60 -12.86 -16.93 -6.45
C ASP A 60 -11.33 -16.88 -6.41
N GLU A 61 -10.71 -17.38 -7.48
CA GLU A 61 -9.26 -17.51 -7.56
C GLU A 61 -8.56 -16.16 -7.53
N SER A 62 -9.12 -15.14 -8.17
CA SER A 62 -8.54 -13.80 -8.20
C SER A 62 -8.56 -13.14 -6.81
N ILE A 63 -9.67 -13.31 -6.08
CA ILE A 63 -9.78 -12.85 -4.68
C ILE A 63 -8.77 -13.58 -3.81
N ARG A 64 -8.66 -14.88 -3.97
CA ARG A 64 -7.75 -15.71 -3.19
C ARG A 64 -6.29 -15.30 -3.41
N GLN A 65 -5.86 -15.14 -4.65
CA GLN A 65 -4.51 -14.70 -5.01
C GLN A 65 -4.20 -13.34 -4.39
N PHE A 66 -5.11 -12.38 -4.51
CA PHE A 66 -4.97 -11.05 -3.90
C PHE A 66 -4.82 -11.11 -2.37
N LEU A 67 -5.58 -11.98 -1.70
CA LEU A 67 -5.49 -12.18 -0.25
C LEU A 67 -4.17 -12.86 0.15
N GLU A 68 -3.68 -13.80 -0.66
CA GLU A 68 -2.39 -14.46 -0.45
C GLU A 68 -1.24 -13.45 -0.56
N GLU A 69 -1.25 -12.60 -1.56
CA GLU A 69 -0.28 -11.52 -1.76
C GLU A 69 -0.32 -10.51 -0.61
N GLY A 70 -1.51 -10.08 -0.20
CA GLY A 70 -1.67 -9.24 0.98
C GLY A 70 -1.19 -9.89 2.28
N THR A 71 -1.34 -11.21 2.40
CA THR A 71 -0.84 -11.99 3.55
C THR A 71 0.68 -12.14 3.51
N ALA A 72 1.27 -12.33 2.31
CA ALA A 72 2.70 -12.37 2.11
C ALA A 72 3.38 -11.06 2.50
N LEU A 73 2.78 -9.93 2.14
CA LEU A 73 3.27 -8.58 2.43
C LEU A 73 3.01 -8.12 3.88
N ASP A 74 2.28 -8.91 4.68
CA ASP A 74 2.14 -8.65 6.10
C ASP A 74 3.25 -9.36 6.88
N PRO A 75 4.20 -8.63 7.51
CA PRO A 75 5.35 -9.22 8.18
C PRO A 75 4.99 -10.13 9.37
N ARG A 76 3.75 -10.07 9.85
CA ARG A 76 3.22 -10.94 10.90
C ARG A 76 2.85 -12.33 10.39
N PHE A 77 2.48 -12.43 9.11
CA PHE A 77 1.85 -13.61 8.52
C PHE A 77 2.56 -14.16 7.26
N LYS A 78 3.62 -13.55 6.81
CA LYS A 78 4.36 -13.89 5.59
C LYS A 78 4.75 -15.37 5.43
N THR A 79 4.87 -16.09 6.54
CA THR A 79 5.17 -17.54 6.54
C THR A 79 3.93 -18.44 6.34
N LYS A 80 2.74 -17.84 6.15
CA LYS A 80 1.48 -18.56 5.96
C LYS A 80 1.13 -18.80 4.49
N VAL A 81 1.97 -18.34 3.57
CA VAL A 81 1.78 -18.45 2.12
C VAL A 81 2.79 -19.40 1.50
N GLY A 82 2.44 -19.96 0.33
CA GLY A 82 3.32 -20.83 -0.45
C GLY A 82 4.35 -20.06 -1.29
N ASP A 83 5.27 -20.80 -1.91
CA ASP A 83 6.33 -20.19 -2.72
C ASP A 83 5.81 -19.54 -4.01
N GLU A 84 4.72 -20.03 -4.57
CA GLU A 84 4.05 -19.50 -5.76
C GLU A 84 3.62 -18.04 -5.59
N VAL A 85 3.29 -17.61 -4.38
CA VAL A 85 2.89 -16.23 -4.08
C VAL A 85 4.06 -15.26 -4.29
N TRP A 86 5.27 -15.68 -3.91
CA TRP A 86 6.47 -14.86 -4.08
C TRP A 86 6.84 -14.67 -5.54
N THR A 87 6.62 -15.69 -6.38
CA THR A 87 6.80 -15.60 -7.83
C THR A 87 5.83 -14.58 -8.43
N ARG A 88 4.55 -14.62 -8.05
CA ARG A 88 3.55 -13.63 -8.50
C ARG A 88 3.92 -12.20 -8.08
N LEU A 89 4.35 -12.01 -6.84
CA LEU A 89 4.80 -10.69 -6.35
C LEU A 89 6.02 -10.18 -7.11
N GLN A 90 6.96 -11.06 -7.46
CA GLN A 90 8.12 -10.73 -8.29
C GLN A 90 7.69 -10.26 -9.69
N GLU A 91 6.81 -11.01 -10.35
CA GLU A 91 6.26 -10.67 -11.67
C GLU A 91 5.51 -9.34 -11.65
N GLU A 92 4.72 -9.09 -10.61
CA GLU A 92 4.00 -7.84 -10.42
C GLU A 92 4.97 -6.65 -10.28
N LEU A 93 6.02 -6.78 -9.46
CA LEU A 93 7.05 -5.74 -9.30
C LEU A 93 7.76 -5.45 -10.62
N ILE A 94 8.18 -6.46 -11.36
CA ILE A 94 8.82 -6.31 -12.67
C ILE A 94 7.91 -5.56 -13.64
N THR A 95 6.64 -5.93 -13.69
CA THR A 95 5.63 -5.31 -14.56
C THR A 95 5.43 -3.83 -14.21
N ARG A 96 5.30 -3.50 -12.94
CA ARG A 96 5.11 -2.13 -12.45
C ARG A 96 6.29 -1.23 -12.77
N ILE A 97 7.51 -1.68 -12.51
CA ILE A 97 8.72 -0.90 -12.79
C ILE A 97 8.89 -0.68 -14.31
N SER A 98 8.58 -1.69 -15.10
CA SER A 98 8.60 -1.57 -16.57
C SER A 98 7.59 -0.55 -17.09
N GLN A 99 6.42 -0.42 -16.46
CA GLN A 99 5.41 0.58 -16.79
C GLN A 99 5.82 1.99 -16.37
N GLN A 100 6.42 2.14 -15.19
CA GLN A 100 6.91 3.43 -14.69
C GLN A 100 8.01 3.99 -15.59
N ASN A 101 8.96 3.17 -16.01
CA ASN A 101 10.03 3.57 -16.93
C ASN A 101 9.50 4.04 -18.29
N LYS A 102 8.46 3.39 -18.82
CA LYS A 102 7.81 3.82 -20.08
C LYS A 102 7.13 5.19 -19.95
N GLY A 103 6.47 5.44 -18.80
CA GLY A 103 5.81 6.71 -18.53
C GLY A 103 6.78 7.88 -18.41
N VAL A 104 7.94 7.68 -17.79
CA VAL A 104 8.98 8.72 -17.66
C VAL A 104 9.58 9.05 -19.04
N THR A 105 9.84 8.05 -19.88
CA THR A 105 10.38 8.26 -21.23
C THR A 105 9.41 9.04 -22.12
N GLN A 106 8.09 8.78 -22.02
CA GLN A 106 7.09 9.53 -22.77
C GLN A 106 6.93 10.99 -22.29
N ALA A 107 7.02 11.23 -20.99
CA ALA A 107 6.96 12.59 -20.43
C ALA A 107 8.17 13.42 -20.87
N GLN A 108 9.38 12.85 -20.87
CA GLN A 108 10.59 13.51 -21.32
C GLN A 108 10.58 13.80 -22.83
N GLN A 109 9.97 12.95 -23.64
CA GLN A 109 9.79 13.20 -25.07
C GLN A 109 8.80 14.33 -25.35
N MET A 110 7.72 14.43 -24.59
CA MET A 110 6.76 15.55 -24.70
C MET A 110 7.36 16.90 -24.27
N GLU A 111 8.24 16.92 -23.26
CA GLU A 111 8.94 18.15 -22.87
C GLU A 111 9.94 18.61 -23.94
N GLN A 112 10.65 17.69 -24.59
CA GLN A 112 11.56 18.03 -25.69
C GLN A 112 10.84 18.53 -26.95
N GLU A 113 9.63 18.05 -27.25
CA GLU A 113 8.83 18.54 -28.39
C GLU A 113 8.24 19.94 -28.12
N LEU A 114 8.03 20.32 -26.86
CA LEU A 114 7.54 21.66 -26.48
C LEU A 114 8.64 22.73 -26.48
N GLU A 115 9.90 22.38 -26.24
CA GLU A 115 11.03 23.32 -26.32
C GLU A 115 11.50 23.58 -27.76
N GLY A 116 11.12 22.75 -28.73
CA GLY A 116 11.52 22.86 -30.13
C GLY A 116 10.74 23.86 -30.98
N THR A 117 9.71 24.55 -30.45
CA THR A 117 8.82 25.45 -31.24
C THR A 117 8.88 26.92 -30.82
N ALA A 118 9.90 27.36 -30.07
CA ALA A 118 10.13 28.77 -29.81
C ALA A 118 11.30 29.29 -30.65
N GLY A 119 11.04 29.53 -31.94
CA GLY A 119 11.93 30.21 -32.85
C GLY A 119 11.59 31.70 -32.99
N ASP A 120 12.60 32.52 -32.79
CA ASP A 120 12.80 33.87 -33.31
C ASP A 120 11.63 34.87 -33.31
N HIS A 121 11.67 35.84 -32.41
CA HIS A 121 11.38 37.22 -32.74
C HIS A 121 12.23 38.15 -31.87
N ASP A 122 13.20 38.81 -32.54
CA ASP A 122 13.85 40.04 -32.17
C ASP A 122 12.79 41.15 -31.98
N ASP A 123 12.73 41.82 -30.84
CA ASP A 123 12.60 43.25 -30.87
C ASP A 123 13.00 43.88 -29.51
N ASN A 124 13.77 44.95 -29.68
CA ASN A 124 14.42 45.80 -28.71
C ASN A 124 13.42 46.84 -28.13
N SER A 125 13.29 46.95 -26.82
CA SER A 125 12.98 48.26 -26.18
C SER A 125 13.04 48.18 -24.65
N SER A 126 13.77 49.09 -24.12
CA SER A 126 14.06 49.61 -22.79
C SER A 126 12.91 49.71 -21.76
N ASP A 127 13.33 49.52 -20.50
CA ASP A 127 13.02 50.21 -19.26
C ASP A 127 11.87 49.76 -18.32
N GLU A 128 12.31 49.68 -17.07
CA GLU A 128 11.68 49.89 -15.78
C GLU A 128 10.93 48.75 -15.06
N ASP A 129 11.66 48.24 -14.06
CA ASP A 129 11.32 48.05 -12.63
C ASP A 129 9.92 47.56 -12.25
N CYS A 130 9.84 46.25 -11.91
CA CYS A 130 8.98 45.78 -10.82
C CYS A 130 9.45 44.43 -10.31
N THR A 131 9.93 44.40 -9.09
CA THR A 131 10.30 43.25 -8.26
C THR A 131 9.16 42.24 -8.14
N ALA A 132 9.35 41.07 -8.74
CA ALA A 132 8.62 39.85 -8.38
C ALA A 132 9.63 38.73 -8.13
N ALA A 133 9.74 38.33 -6.87
CA ALA A 133 10.64 37.30 -6.40
C ALA A 133 10.30 35.95 -7.05
N VAL A 134 11.03 35.56 -8.08
CA VAL A 134 11.11 34.20 -8.56
C VAL A 134 11.94 33.41 -7.55
N THR A 135 11.27 32.59 -6.78
CA THR A 135 11.90 31.64 -5.85
C THR A 135 12.62 30.57 -6.68
N THR A 136 13.82 30.85 -7.10
CA THR A 136 14.74 29.85 -7.61
C THR A 136 14.99 28.83 -6.49
N LEU A 137 14.51 27.61 -6.67
CA LEU A 137 14.87 26.45 -5.87
C LEU A 137 16.41 26.31 -5.91
N LYS A 138 17.08 26.78 -4.86
CA LYS A 138 18.53 26.61 -4.68
C LYS A 138 18.77 25.11 -4.59
N LYS A 139 19.50 24.53 -5.57
CA LYS A 139 20.11 23.21 -5.43
C LYS A 139 20.85 23.18 -4.09
N PRO A 140 20.72 22.09 -3.31
CA PRO A 140 21.49 21.94 -2.07
C PRO A 140 22.96 22.11 -2.40
N LYS A 141 23.69 22.94 -1.67
CA LYS A 141 25.14 23.09 -1.81
C LYS A 141 25.74 21.76 -1.39
N LEU A 142 26.41 21.09 -2.32
CA LEU A 142 27.26 19.92 -2.02
C LEU A 142 28.26 20.30 -0.92
N SER A 143 28.56 19.36 -0.06
CA SER A 143 29.62 19.53 0.93
C SER A 143 30.98 19.62 0.22
N ALA A 144 31.97 20.25 0.84
CA ALA A 144 33.31 20.33 0.25
C ALA A 144 33.93 18.94 -0.02
N LEU A 145 33.49 17.93 0.71
CA LEU A 145 33.92 16.54 0.52
C LEU A 145 33.24 15.93 -0.71
N GLU A 146 31.95 16.14 -0.89
CA GLU A 146 31.17 15.69 -2.06
C GLU A 146 31.69 16.35 -3.35
N GLU A 147 32.09 17.63 -3.30
CA GLU A 147 32.66 18.32 -4.45
C GLU A 147 34.08 17.78 -4.79
N LEU A 148 34.87 17.42 -3.80
CA LEU A 148 36.22 16.90 -4.01
C LEU A 148 36.24 15.47 -4.56
N PHE A 149 35.26 14.64 -4.20
CA PHE A 149 35.15 13.23 -4.60
C PHE A 149 34.03 12.97 -5.60
N ALA A 150 33.45 14.01 -6.21
CA ALA A 150 32.33 13.90 -7.15
C ALA A 150 32.56 12.92 -8.29
N ASP A 151 33.78 12.86 -8.85
CA ASP A 151 34.13 11.93 -9.93
C ASP A 151 34.21 10.47 -9.45
N GLU A 152 34.68 10.26 -8.20
CA GLU A 152 34.76 8.93 -7.61
C GLU A 152 33.37 8.44 -7.17
N ASP A 153 32.55 9.30 -6.61
CA ASP A 153 31.16 9.02 -6.23
C ASP A 153 30.32 8.71 -7.46
N MET A 154 30.46 9.48 -8.54
CA MET A 154 29.80 9.21 -9.82
C MET A 154 30.23 7.85 -10.41
N ALA A 155 31.52 7.48 -10.29
CA ALA A 155 32.02 6.18 -10.72
C ALA A 155 31.49 5.03 -9.87
N VAL A 156 31.22 5.27 -8.59
CA VAL A 156 30.58 4.30 -7.67
C VAL A 156 29.10 4.13 -8.01
N GLU A 157 28.37 5.22 -8.26
CA GLU A 157 26.95 5.18 -8.69
C GLU A 157 26.79 4.44 -10.03
N ILE A 158 27.62 4.76 -11.06
CA ILE A 158 27.58 4.07 -12.36
C ILE A 158 27.92 2.58 -12.22
N ARG A 159 28.82 2.20 -11.30
CA ARG A 159 29.13 0.79 -11.03
C ARG A 159 27.98 0.09 -10.32
N GLN A 160 27.27 0.75 -9.42
CA GLN A 160 26.10 0.18 -8.73
C GLN A 160 24.91 0.03 -9.67
N GLU A 161 24.67 0.98 -10.55
CA GLU A 161 23.60 0.88 -11.58
C GLU A 161 23.86 -0.21 -12.62
N ASN A 162 25.13 -0.45 -12.97
CA ASN A 162 25.50 -1.47 -13.96
C ASN A 162 25.68 -2.88 -13.38
N THR A 163 25.65 -3.06 -12.05
CA THR A 163 26.01 -4.36 -11.43
C THR A 163 24.81 -5.28 -11.26
N PHE A 164 23.58 -4.78 -11.18
CA PHE A 164 22.39 -5.61 -10.98
C PHE A 164 21.25 -5.20 -11.90
N SER A 165 20.75 -6.17 -12.68
CA SER A 165 19.46 -6.05 -13.36
C SER A 165 18.36 -5.68 -12.36
N THR A 166 17.36 -4.90 -12.78
CA THR A 166 16.19 -4.57 -11.94
C THR A 166 15.54 -5.84 -11.36
N THR A 167 15.55 -6.92 -12.12
CA THR A 167 15.02 -8.23 -11.70
C THR A 167 15.83 -8.82 -10.55
N GLU A 168 17.16 -8.72 -10.58
CA GLU A 168 18.04 -9.22 -9.52
C GLU A 168 17.86 -8.41 -8.23
N LYS A 169 17.70 -7.08 -8.33
CA LYS A 169 17.40 -6.23 -7.17
C LYS A 169 16.06 -6.61 -6.50
N ILE A 170 15.02 -6.87 -7.30
CA ILE A 170 13.71 -7.33 -6.81
C ILE A 170 13.86 -8.68 -6.10
N GLU A 171 14.57 -9.61 -6.69
CA GLU A 171 14.79 -10.93 -6.11
C GLU A 171 15.55 -10.83 -4.80
N GLU A 172 16.58 -9.99 -4.72
CA GLU A 172 17.34 -9.76 -3.49
C GLU A 172 16.44 -9.18 -2.37
N GLU A 173 15.57 -8.18 -2.68
CA GLU A 173 14.64 -7.64 -1.69
C GLU A 173 13.67 -8.71 -1.18
N ILE A 174 13.11 -9.54 -2.08
CA ILE A 174 12.20 -10.64 -1.73
C ILE A 174 12.91 -11.66 -0.85
N GLN A 175 14.13 -12.08 -1.22
CA GLN A 175 14.90 -13.05 -0.44
C GLN A 175 15.27 -12.50 0.94
N ARG A 176 15.68 -11.24 1.00
CA ARG A 176 15.95 -10.54 2.26
C ARG A 176 14.71 -10.51 3.16
N TYR A 177 13.56 -10.12 2.61
CA TYR A 177 12.31 -10.07 3.36
C TYR A 177 11.88 -11.46 3.85
N ARG A 178 11.95 -12.47 3.01
CA ARG A 178 11.64 -13.87 3.36
C ARG A 178 12.56 -14.40 4.47
N GLY A 179 13.83 -14.07 4.41
CA GLY A 179 14.83 -14.48 5.40
C GLY A 179 14.65 -13.86 6.79
N LEU A 180 13.97 -12.73 6.91
CA LEU A 180 13.68 -12.13 8.21
C LEU A 180 12.68 -12.97 9.00
N PRO A 181 12.74 -13.03 10.33
CA PRO A 181 11.71 -13.69 11.15
C PRO A 181 10.36 -12.96 11.04
N SER A 182 9.26 -13.70 11.20
CA SER A 182 7.92 -13.09 11.34
C SER A 182 7.86 -12.22 12.60
N THR A 183 7.14 -11.09 12.50
CA THR A 183 6.99 -10.19 13.63
C THR A 183 5.82 -10.61 14.53
N LEU A 184 5.75 -10.03 15.73
CA LEU A 184 4.63 -10.24 16.65
C LEU A 184 3.33 -9.65 16.06
N THR A 185 2.20 -10.26 16.38
CA THR A 185 0.87 -9.79 15.94
C THR A 185 0.49 -8.41 16.44
N SER A 186 1.16 -7.91 17.49
CA SER A 186 1.00 -6.55 18.04
C SER A 186 1.72 -5.48 17.23
N VAL A 187 2.64 -5.85 16.33
CA VAL A 187 3.38 -4.89 15.49
C VAL A 187 2.47 -4.36 14.39
N ASN A 188 2.47 -3.04 14.18
CA ASN A 188 1.77 -2.44 13.06
C ASN A 188 2.59 -2.64 11.78
N PRO A 189 2.04 -3.33 10.75
CA PRO A 189 2.78 -3.62 9.52
C PRO A 189 3.16 -2.37 8.72
N VAL A 190 2.37 -1.29 8.77
CA VAL A 190 2.73 -0.03 8.09
C VAL A 190 3.98 0.60 8.72
N THR A 191 4.04 0.67 10.04
CA THR A 191 5.23 1.17 10.75
C THR A 191 6.44 0.29 10.49
N TRP A 192 6.25 -1.03 10.40
CA TRP A 192 7.33 -1.96 10.08
C TRP A 192 7.90 -1.69 8.69
N TRP A 193 7.04 -1.57 7.65
CA TRP A 193 7.46 -1.26 6.29
C TRP A 193 8.07 0.13 6.16
N TRP A 194 7.55 1.11 6.89
CA TRP A 194 8.16 2.44 6.93
C TRP A 194 9.62 2.40 7.38
N ASN A 195 9.94 1.59 8.39
CA ASN A 195 11.31 1.41 8.87
C ASN A 195 12.18 0.56 7.93
N ALA A 196 11.58 -0.30 7.13
CA ALA A 196 12.27 -1.20 6.21
C ALA A 196 12.48 -0.61 4.81
N ARG A 197 11.87 0.54 4.50
CA ARG A 197 11.83 1.11 3.14
C ARG A 197 13.20 1.40 2.53
N ASP A 198 14.18 1.80 3.33
CA ASP A 198 15.51 2.14 2.85
C ASP A 198 16.31 0.89 2.41
N ASN A 199 15.96 -0.27 2.99
CA ASN A 199 16.58 -1.56 2.67
C ASN A 199 15.81 -2.37 1.62
N MET A 200 14.53 -2.11 1.44
CA MET A 200 13.62 -2.82 0.53
C MET A 200 12.60 -1.85 -0.07
N PRO A 201 13.06 -0.85 -0.87
CA PRO A 201 12.20 0.22 -1.37
C PRO A 201 11.09 -0.26 -2.29
N MET A 202 11.40 -1.18 -3.23
CA MET A 202 10.42 -1.69 -4.20
C MET A 202 9.33 -2.50 -3.53
N LEU A 203 9.71 -3.39 -2.63
CA LEU A 203 8.78 -4.23 -1.90
C LEU A 203 7.95 -3.41 -0.88
N SER A 204 8.53 -2.37 -0.29
CA SER A 204 7.84 -1.45 0.62
C SER A 204 6.76 -0.62 -0.09
N ASP A 205 7.01 -0.13 -1.32
CA ASP A 205 6.00 0.56 -2.12
C ASP A 205 4.83 -0.39 -2.45
N LEU A 206 5.13 -1.61 -2.88
CA LEU A 206 4.11 -2.62 -3.16
C LEU A 206 3.30 -2.95 -1.90
N ALA A 207 3.97 -3.21 -0.77
CA ALA A 207 3.33 -3.51 0.50
C ALA A 207 2.38 -2.39 0.96
N THR A 208 2.76 -1.14 0.78
CA THR A 208 1.91 0.01 1.13
C THR A 208 0.62 0.00 0.34
N ARG A 209 0.66 -0.34 -0.96
CA ARG A 209 -0.52 -0.42 -1.83
C ARG A 209 -1.49 -1.53 -1.41
N TYR A 210 -0.96 -2.70 -1.06
CA TYR A 210 -1.80 -3.81 -0.57
C TYR A 210 -2.36 -3.54 0.82
N LEU A 211 -1.52 -3.07 1.73
CA LEU A 211 -1.89 -2.87 3.14
C LEU A 211 -2.84 -1.68 3.36
N CYS A 212 -3.03 -0.77 2.40
CA CYS A 212 -4.06 0.26 2.48
C CYS A 212 -5.48 -0.29 2.30
N VAL A 213 -5.63 -1.51 1.74
CA VAL A 213 -6.94 -2.15 1.54
C VAL A 213 -7.45 -2.71 2.86
N GLN A 214 -8.69 -2.34 3.21
CA GLN A 214 -9.34 -2.83 4.42
C GLN A 214 -10.14 -4.11 4.15
N ALA A 215 -10.15 -5.02 5.13
CA ALA A 215 -10.85 -6.31 5.03
C ALA A 215 -12.38 -6.19 5.11
N SER A 216 -12.91 -5.04 5.53
CA SER A 216 -14.35 -4.83 5.68
C SER A 216 -14.76 -3.40 5.38
N SER A 217 -16.04 -3.22 5.03
CA SER A 217 -16.70 -1.91 4.81
C SER A 217 -17.03 -1.16 6.10
N THR A 218 -16.71 -1.70 7.26
CA THR A 218 -17.10 -1.16 8.57
C THR A 218 -16.66 0.31 8.74
N LEU A 219 -15.51 0.70 8.20
CA LEU A 219 -15.04 2.09 8.23
C LEU A 219 -15.99 3.01 7.46
N SER A 220 -16.41 2.61 6.27
CA SER A 220 -17.37 3.35 5.46
C SER A 220 -18.73 3.43 6.16
N GLU A 221 -19.21 2.32 6.71
CA GLU A 221 -20.47 2.26 7.44
C GLU A 221 -20.48 3.20 8.67
N ARG A 222 -19.38 3.22 9.44
CA ARG A 222 -19.21 4.15 10.56
C ARG A 222 -19.16 5.60 10.12
N THR A 223 -18.57 5.87 8.95
CA THR A 223 -18.55 7.23 8.38
C THR A 223 -19.94 7.65 7.93
N PHE A 224 -20.69 6.79 7.26
CA PHE A 224 -22.07 7.06 6.87
C PHE A 224 -23.00 7.21 8.09
N SER A 225 -22.83 6.42 9.14
CA SER A 225 -23.57 6.61 10.40
C SER A 225 -23.27 7.98 11.00
N THR A 226 -22.00 8.39 11.05
CA THR A 226 -21.59 9.72 11.51
C THR A 226 -22.18 10.84 10.65
N ALA A 227 -22.28 10.62 9.33
CA ALA A 227 -22.92 11.54 8.40
C ALA A 227 -24.43 11.66 8.70
N GLY A 228 -25.13 10.54 8.93
CA GLY A 228 -26.53 10.53 9.31
C GLY A 228 -26.82 11.31 10.60
N ASP A 229 -25.95 11.15 11.61
CA ASP A 229 -26.05 11.93 12.86
C ASP A 229 -25.78 13.44 12.65
N THR A 230 -24.94 13.79 11.66
CA THR A 230 -24.58 15.17 11.35
C THR A 230 -25.66 15.86 10.52
N ILE A 231 -26.27 15.12 9.58
CA ILE A 231 -27.33 15.58 8.66
C ILE A 231 -28.69 15.09 9.22
N SER A 232 -29.01 15.46 10.46
CA SER A 232 -30.31 15.17 11.05
C SER A 232 -31.42 16.07 10.46
N GLN A 233 -32.68 15.66 10.68
CA GLN A 233 -33.84 16.49 10.25
C GLN A 233 -33.80 17.92 10.80
N GLU A 234 -33.25 18.10 12.00
CA GLU A 234 -33.05 19.40 12.65
C GLU A 234 -31.99 20.27 11.96
N ARG A 235 -31.12 19.65 11.17
CA ARG A 235 -30.02 20.30 10.40
C ARG A 235 -30.18 20.16 8.89
N ALA A 236 -31.42 20.00 8.41
CA ALA A 236 -31.74 19.83 6.99
C ALA A 236 -31.33 21.02 6.09
N CYS A 237 -31.05 22.19 6.67
CA CYS A 237 -30.54 23.36 5.97
C CYS A 237 -29.01 23.44 5.92
N LEU A 238 -28.30 22.38 6.31
CA LEU A 238 -26.83 22.39 6.23
C LEU A 238 -26.38 22.23 4.77
N CYS A 239 -25.57 23.18 4.32
CA CYS A 239 -25.00 23.14 2.98
C CYS A 239 -24.05 21.93 2.85
N PRO A 240 -24.06 21.21 1.69
CA PRO A 240 -23.27 19.97 1.51
C PRO A 240 -21.79 20.12 1.85
N GLU A 241 -21.16 21.23 1.49
CA GLU A 241 -19.75 21.49 1.75
C GLU A 241 -19.46 21.61 3.24
N LYS A 242 -20.39 22.21 4.01
CA LYS A 242 -20.27 22.30 5.48
C LYS A 242 -20.52 20.95 6.15
N ALA A 243 -21.45 20.14 5.60
CA ALA A 243 -21.69 18.79 6.09
C ALA A 243 -20.43 17.92 5.91
N ASP A 244 -19.81 17.98 4.74
CA ASP A 244 -18.56 17.24 4.44
C ASP A 244 -17.43 17.65 5.38
N MET A 245 -17.20 18.95 5.56
CA MET A 245 -16.21 19.49 6.51
C MET A 245 -16.45 19.01 7.93
N LEU A 246 -17.70 19.01 8.41
CA LEU A 246 -18.04 18.57 9.78
C LEU A 246 -17.82 17.08 9.96
N ILE A 247 -18.17 16.25 8.96
CA ILE A 247 -17.94 14.81 8.98
C ILE A 247 -16.43 14.53 9.01
N PHE A 248 -15.66 15.23 8.17
CA PHE A 248 -14.20 15.12 8.13
C PHE A 248 -13.58 15.48 9.49
N LEU A 249 -13.93 16.62 10.08
CA LEU A 249 -13.42 17.03 11.39
C LEU A 249 -13.78 16.02 12.48
N LYS A 250 -15.04 15.57 12.52
CA LYS A 250 -15.50 14.60 13.53
C LYS A 250 -14.79 13.24 13.44
N LYS A 251 -14.23 12.91 12.27
CA LYS A 251 -13.49 11.65 12.06
C LYS A 251 -11.99 11.78 12.30
N ASN A 252 -11.42 12.98 12.17
CA ASN A 252 -9.97 13.18 12.21
C ASN A 252 -9.48 14.00 13.42
N CYS A 253 -10.39 14.54 14.22
CA CYS A 253 -10.13 15.18 15.51
C CYS A 253 -10.64 14.32 16.67
#